data_f9e2abc83ece3c3c04fc2e74a9e53f83
#
_entry.id   f9e2abc83ece3c3c04fc2e74a9e53f83
#
_cell.length_a   1.000
_cell.length_b   1.000
_cell.length_c   1.000
_cell.angle_alpha   90.00
_cell.angle_beta   90.00
_cell.angle_gamma   90.00
#
_symmetry.space_group_name_H-M   'P 1'
#
loop_
_entity.id
_entity.type
_entity.pdbx_description
1 polymer ?
#
loop_
_entity_poly.entity_id
_entity_poly.type
_entity_poly.pdbx_seq_one_letter_code
_entity_poly.pdbx_strand_id
1 'polypeptide(L)'
;LGSETERPHWIGLNDEGRIVEIQPQIAGETCPGSSWHGDWLSPRGVDLQINGGLGLAFPELSAADLPRLIALLELLWADGVEAIAPTLVTCGIAPLRQAMAVLRQARLQHQPGRCRLLGAHLEGPFLAEARRGAHPIEHLATPSLEALEQRIRGFESEIALVTLAPELAGADVVISALRQRNITVALGHSVAKAEQARQAFEQGVGMLTHAFNAMPGLHHRA
;
A
#
# COMPACT_ATOMS: atom_id res chain seq x y z
N LEU A 1 -3.93 -19.34 -14.39
CA LEU A 1 -3.79 -20.35 -15.43
C LEU A 1 -5.13 -21.06 -15.51
N GLY A 2 -5.85 -20.91 -16.65
CA GLY A 2 -7.22 -21.38 -16.79
C GLY A 2 -7.34 -22.89 -16.93
N SER A 3 -8.58 -23.36 -16.99
CA SER A 3 -9.10 -24.72 -16.88
C SER A 3 -8.56 -25.81 -17.83
N GLU A 4 -7.50 -25.58 -18.59
CA GLU A 4 -6.86 -26.59 -19.42
C GLU A 4 -5.77 -27.41 -18.70
N THR A 5 -5.58 -27.21 -17.40
CA THR A 5 -4.39 -27.68 -16.70
C THR A 5 -4.65 -28.58 -15.49
N GLU A 6 -5.54 -29.56 -15.64
CA GLU A 6 -5.64 -30.68 -14.69
C GLU A 6 -4.41 -31.63 -14.75
N ARG A 7 -3.31 -31.17 -15.37
CA ARG A 7 -2.06 -31.93 -15.48
C ARG A 7 -1.00 -31.38 -14.56
N PRO A 8 -0.22 -32.22 -13.89
CA PRO A 8 0.96 -31.76 -13.14
C PRO A 8 1.89 -30.94 -14.04
N HIS A 9 2.50 -29.91 -13.46
CA HIS A 9 3.43 -29.04 -14.14
C HIS A 9 4.77 -28.99 -13.41
N TRP A 10 5.83 -28.85 -14.17
CA TRP A 10 7.15 -28.50 -13.69
C TRP A 10 7.25 -26.99 -13.57
N ILE A 11 7.84 -26.53 -12.47
CA ILE A 11 8.15 -25.12 -12.27
C ILE A 11 9.64 -25.00 -12.03
N GLY A 12 10.34 -24.47 -13.02
CA GLY A 12 11.77 -24.15 -12.91
C GLY A 12 11.98 -22.82 -12.19
N LEU A 13 12.86 -22.83 -11.18
CA LEU A 13 13.28 -21.63 -10.48
C LEU A 13 14.77 -21.39 -10.75
N ASN A 14 15.18 -20.12 -10.88
CA ASN A 14 16.58 -19.75 -10.86
C ASN A 14 17.13 -19.65 -9.43
N ASP A 15 18.43 -19.36 -9.30
CA ASP A 15 19.12 -19.22 -8.01
C ASP A 15 18.52 -18.10 -7.13
N GLU A 16 17.80 -17.14 -7.74
CA GLU A 16 17.10 -16.06 -7.04
C GLU A 16 15.68 -16.46 -6.62
N GLY A 17 15.24 -17.70 -6.90
CA GLY A 17 13.88 -18.18 -6.62
C GLY A 17 12.81 -17.64 -7.56
N ARG A 18 13.18 -17.10 -8.71
CA ARG A 18 12.23 -16.61 -9.73
C ARG A 18 11.82 -17.74 -10.66
N ILE A 19 10.54 -17.80 -11.01
CA ILE A 19 10.04 -18.72 -12.00
C ILE A 19 10.62 -18.34 -13.36
N VAL A 20 11.37 -19.27 -13.96
CA VAL A 20 11.95 -19.11 -15.29
C VAL A 20 11.29 -20.02 -16.32
N GLU A 21 10.57 -21.04 -15.86
CA GLU A 21 9.94 -22.02 -16.74
C GLU A 21 8.70 -22.63 -16.07
N ILE A 22 7.68 -22.90 -16.88
CA ILE A 22 6.51 -23.71 -16.49
C ILE A 22 6.22 -24.65 -17.64
N GLN A 23 6.33 -25.96 -17.41
CA GLN A 23 6.06 -26.98 -18.44
C GLN A 23 5.10 -28.05 -17.92
N PRO A 24 4.20 -28.57 -18.76
CA PRO A 24 3.42 -29.75 -18.42
C PRO A 24 4.36 -30.94 -18.12
N GLN A 25 4.07 -31.67 -17.05
CA GLN A 25 4.80 -32.92 -16.76
C GLN A 25 4.44 -34.01 -17.79
N ILE A 26 5.46 -34.63 -18.38
CA ILE A 26 5.27 -35.76 -19.26
C ILE A 26 5.17 -37.03 -18.40
N ALA A 27 4.25 -37.92 -18.73
CA ALA A 27 4.06 -39.17 -17.99
C ALA A 27 5.35 -40.02 -17.99
N GLY A 28 5.81 -40.38 -16.79
CA GLY A 28 7.05 -41.15 -16.58
C GLY A 28 8.29 -40.31 -16.27
N GLU A 29 8.22 -38.97 -16.34
CA GLU A 29 9.29 -38.11 -15.89
C GLU A 29 9.30 -37.95 -14.36
N THR A 30 10.51 -38.03 -13.78
CA THR A 30 10.73 -37.79 -12.35
C THR A 30 11.23 -36.36 -12.11
N CYS A 31 10.62 -35.65 -11.18
CA CYS A 31 11.08 -34.32 -10.77
C CYS A 31 12.28 -34.39 -9.82
N PRO A 32 13.35 -33.68 -10.09
CA PRO A 32 14.48 -33.57 -9.14
C PRO A 32 14.18 -32.68 -7.92
N GLY A 33 13.04 -31.99 -7.92
CA GLY A 33 12.66 -31.03 -6.87
C GLY A 33 11.57 -31.54 -5.90
N SER A 34 11.07 -30.64 -5.09
CA SER A 34 9.96 -30.91 -4.17
C SER A 34 8.63 -30.99 -4.90
N SER A 35 7.78 -31.94 -4.51
CA SER A 35 6.38 -32.03 -4.98
C SER A 35 5.48 -31.16 -4.12
N TRP A 36 4.56 -30.47 -4.77
CA TRP A 36 3.48 -29.72 -4.12
C TRP A 36 2.15 -30.11 -4.75
N HIS A 37 1.09 -30.17 -3.93
CA HIS A 37 -0.25 -30.44 -4.38
C HIS A 37 -1.15 -29.25 -4.09
N GLY A 38 -1.77 -28.68 -5.11
CA GLY A 38 -2.70 -27.58 -5.00
C GLY A 38 -3.32 -27.24 -6.34
N ASP A 39 -4.51 -26.64 -6.29
CA ASP A 39 -5.29 -26.33 -7.51
C ASP A 39 -4.80 -25.07 -8.22
N TRP A 40 -4.13 -24.20 -7.48
CA TRP A 40 -3.71 -22.87 -7.97
C TRP A 40 -2.31 -22.51 -7.51
N LEU A 41 -1.56 -21.90 -8.40
CA LEU A 41 -0.30 -21.20 -8.09
C LEU A 41 -0.44 -19.74 -8.49
N SER A 42 -0.19 -18.84 -7.55
CA SER A 42 -0.16 -17.41 -7.78
C SER A 42 1.07 -16.78 -7.13
N PRO A 43 1.52 -15.59 -7.59
CA PRO A 43 2.40 -14.76 -6.79
C PRO A 43 1.78 -14.49 -5.42
N ARG A 44 2.61 -14.23 -4.41
CA ARG A 44 2.12 -13.77 -3.12
C ARG A 44 1.43 -12.41 -3.27
N GLY A 45 0.46 -12.12 -2.40
CA GLY A 45 -0.27 -10.87 -2.40
C GLY A 45 0.60 -9.67 -2.02
N VAL A 46 0.23 -8.50 -2.52
CA VAL A 46 0.75 -7.21 -2.05
C VAL A 46 -0.44 -6.39 -1.58
N ASP A 47 -0.43 -5.99 -0.31
CA ASP A 47 -1.51 -5.17 0.27
C ASP A 47 -1.03 -3.72 0.41
N LEU A 48 -1.66 -2.83 -0.34
CA LEU A 48 -1.32 -1.40 -0.36
C LEU A 48 -2.15 -0.57 0.63
N GLN A 49 -3.11 -1.20 1.32
CA GLN A 49 -3.94 -0.53 2.33
C GLN A 49 -4.33 -1.46 3.47
N ILE A 50 -3.52 -1.51 4.49
CA ILE A 50 -3.74 -2.26 5.72
C ILE A 50 -3.57 -1.33 6.93
N ASN A 51 -4.58 -1.27 7.80
CA ASN A 51 -4.63 -0.30 8.91
C ASN A 51 -4.01 -0.82 10.21
N GLY A 52 -3.73 -2.11 10.28
CA GLY A 52 -3.17 -2.75 11.47
C GLY A 52 -3.42 -4.26 11.49
N GLY A 53 -3.15 -4.89 12.62
CA GLY A 53 -3.39 -6.31 12.88
C GLY A 53 -2.83 -6.72 14.23
N LEU A 54 -3.23 -7.86 14.77
CA LEU A 54 -2.84 -8.34 16.11
C LEU A 54 -3.08 -7.30 17.23
N GLY A 55 -4.15 -6.50 17.10
CA GLY A 55 -4.45 -5.42 18.04
C GLY A 55 -3.59 -4.17 17.88
N LEU A 56 -2.79 -4.04 16.81
CA LEU A 56 -2.10 -2.81 16.46
C LEU A 56 -2.98 -1.95 15.57
N ALA A 57 -3.00 -0.63 15.82
CA ALA A 57 -3.41 0.39 14.89
C ALA A 57 -2.17 1.15 14.45
N PHE A 58 -1.84 1.17 13.15
CA PHE A 58 -0.56 1.70 12.71
C PHE A 58 -0.33 3.18 13.03
N PRO A 59 -1.33 4.08 13.04
CA PRO A 59 -1.12 5.47 13.46
C PRO A 59 -0.73 5.62 14.95
N GLU A 60 -0.97 4.59 15.78
CA GLU A 60 -0.72 4.61 17.21
C GLU A 60 0.58 3.87 17.60
N LEU A 61 1.35 3.40 16.62
CA LEU A 61 2.58 2.63 16.86
C LEU A 61 3.56 3.40 17.74
N SER A 62 4.07 2.70 18.73
CA SER A 62 5.15 3.13 19.62
C SER A 62 6.34 2.16 19.54
N ALA A 63 7.49 2.53 20.08
CA ALA A 63 8.65 1.66 20.11
C ALA A 63 8.39 0.31 20.85
N ALA A 64 7.47 0.31 21.82
CA ALA A 64 7.07 -0.89 22.55
C ALA A 64 6.31 -1.91 21.66
N ASP A 65 5.72 -1.45 20.55
CA ASP A 65 4.95 -2.30 19.64
C ASP A 65 5.82 -3.03 18.60
N LEU A 66 7.10 -2.70 18.49
CA LEU A 66 7.99 -3.28 17.49
C LEU A 66 8.00 -4.83 17.50
N PRO A 67 8.05 -5.53 18.63
CA PRO A 67 7.99 -7.01 18.63
C PRO A 67 6.66 -7.54 18.07
N ARG A 68 5.53 -6.88 18.38
CA ARG A 68 4.21 -7.27 17.88
C ARG A 68 4.06 -6.97 16.40
N LEU A 69 4.64 -5.87 15.92
CA LEU A 69 4.69 -5.55 14.49
C LEU A 69 5.50 -6.61 13.72
N ILE A 70 6.64 -7.06 14.25
CA ILE A 70 7.42 -8.14 13.65
C ILE A 70 6.59 -9.43 13.57
N ALA A 71 5.89 -9.79 14.65
CA ALA A 71 5.00 -10.97 14.66
C ALA A 71 3.86 -10.85 13.62
N LEU A 72 3.31 -9.63 13.42
CA LEU A 72 2.33 -9.38 12.38
C LEU A 72 2.92 -9.61 10.98
N LEU A 73 4.15 -9.16 10.72
CA LEU A 73 4.81 -9.37 9.42
C LEU A 73 5.09 -10.86 9.15
N GLU A 74 5.39 -11.65 10.19
CA GLU A 74 5.54 -13.10 10.09
C GLU A 74 4.20 -13.79 9.78
N LEU A 75 3.12 -13.38 10.45
CA LEU A 75 1.77 -13.89 10.21
C LEU A 75 1.33 -13.59 8.77
N LEU A 76 1.46 -12.35 8.31
CA LEU A 76 1.09 -11.95 6.94
C LEU A 76 1.89 -12.74 5.90
N TRP A 77 3.17 -13.00 6.15
CA TRP A 77 3.97 -13.84 5.28
C TRP A 77 3.44 -15.29 5.23
N ALA A 78 3.06 -15.86 6.39
CA ALA A 78 2.48 -17.20 6.46
C ALA A 78 1.14 -17.27 5.71
N ASP A 79 0.35 -16.18 5.72
CA ASP A 79 -0.92 -16.05 5.02
C ASP A 79 -0.77 -15.73 3.51
N GLY A 80 0.46 -15.72 2.99
CA GLY A 80 0.71 -15.52 1.56
C GLY A 80 0.83 -14.06 1.12
N VAL A 81 1.02 -13.12 2.04
CA VAL A 81 1.29 -11.70 1.73
C VAL A 81 2.78 -11.44 1.69
N GLU A 82 3.29 -11.03 0.52
CA GLU A 82 4.71 -10.75 0.33
C GLU A 82 5.11 -9.38 0.87
N ALA A 83 4.27 -8.37 0.65
CA ALA A 83 4.59 -7.00 1.01
C ALA A 83 3.33 -6.21 1.36
N ILE A 84 3.49 -5.22 2.24
CA ILE A 84 2.44 -4.30 2.64
C ILE A 84 2.89 -2.85 2.59
N ALA A 85 1.93 -1.93 2.38
CA ALA A 85 2.06 -0.52 2.68
C ALA A 85 1.20 -0.19 3.92
N PRO A 86 1.80 -0.16 5.13
CA PRO A 86 1.06 0.16 6.34
C PRO A 86 0.37 1.51 6.24
N THR A 87 -0.95 1.53 6.44
CA THR A 87 -1.76 2.74 6.26
C THR A 87 -1.79 3.56 7.56
N LEU A 88 -1.24 4.74 7.48
CA LEU A 88 -1.33 5.77 8.51
C LEU A 88 -2.48 6.70 8.12
N VAL A 89 -3.68 6.41 8.65
CA VAL A 89 -4.84 7.29 8.47
C VAL A 89 -4.57 8.64 9.11
N THR A 90 -5.28 9.67 8.67
CA THR A 90 -5.12 11.04 9.15
C THR A 90 -5.05 11.10 10.69
N CYS A 91 -3.96 11.61 11.20
CA CYS A 91 -3.69 11.78 12.64
C CYS A 91 -2.78 13.00 12.87
N GLY A 92 -2.50 13.28 14.13
CA GLY A 92 -1.57 14.36 14.51
C GLY A 92 -0.14 14.14 13.98
N ILE A 93 0.62 15.21 13.80
CA ILE A 93 1.99 15.15 13.24
C ILE A 93 2.91 14.30 14.13
N ALA A 94 2.85 14.46 15.45
CA ALA A 94 3.73 13.73 16.36
C ALA A 94 3.48 12.22 16.35
N PRO A 95 2.24 11.70 16.49
CA PRO A 95 1.93 10.28 16.31
C PRO A 95 2.34 9.75 14.94
N LEU A 96 2.06 10.47 13.86
CA LEU A 96 2.46 10.09 12.50
C LEU A 96 3.96 9.82 12.40
N ARG A 97 4.77 10.78 12.87
CA ARG A 97 6.23 10.68 12.81
C ARG A 97 6.78 9.58 13.71
N GLN A 98 6.15 9.37 14.88
CA GLN A 98 6.48 8.26 15.76
C GLN A 98 6.20 6.90 15.09
N ALA A 99 5.04 6.73 14.48
CA ALA A 99 4.69 5.52 13.75
C ALA A 99 5.68 5.25 12.59
N MET A 100 6.01 6.28 11.79
CA MET A 100 7.01 6.14 10.72
C MET A 100 8.39 5.74 11.24
N ALA A 101 8.81 6.22 12.42
CA ALA A 101 10.06 5.80 13.04
C ALA A 101 10.06 4.31 13.43
N VAL A 102 8.94 3.79 13.93
CA VAL A 102 8.78 2.36 14.25
C VAL A 102 8.77 1.51 12.98
N LEU A 103 8.05 1.94 11.94
CA LEU A 103 8.04 1.26 10.64
C LEU A 103 9.44 1.22 10.00
N ARG A 104 10.22 2.30 10.11
CA ARG A 104 11.63 2.33 9.69
C ARG A 104 12.46 1.28 10.43
N GLN A 105 12.31 1.19 11.76
CA GLN A 105 13.03 0.18 12.55
C GLN A 105 12.64 -1.25 12.13
N ALA A 106 11.36 -1.52 11.93
CA ALA A 106 10.90 -2.83 11.48
C ALA A 106 11.44 -3.16 10.08
N ARG A 107 11.49 -2.19 9.15
CA ARG A 107 12.04 -2.36 7.81
C ARG A 107 13.53 -2.71 7.83
N LEU A 108 14.30 -2.06 8.69
CA LEU A 108 15.74 -2.34 8.87
C LEU A 108 16.00 -3.73 9.47
N GLN A 109 15.02 -4.30 10.17
CA GLN A 109 15.08 -5.64 10.75
C GLN A 109 14.42 -6.71 9.86
N HIS A 110 14.20 -6.41 8.58
CA HIS A 110 13.62 -7.37 7.65
C HIS A 110 14.48 -8.63 7.54
N GLN A 111 13.84 -9.79 7.51
CA GLN A 111 14.45 -11.11 7.33
C GLN A 111 13.56 -11.97 6.43
N PRO A 112 14.12 -12.98 5.74
CA PRO A 112 13.32 -13.98 5.03
C PRO A 112 12.26 -14.60 5.95
N GLY A 113 11.08 -14.87 5.42
CA GLY A 113 9.95 -15.36 6.20
C GLY A 113 9.10 -14.25 6.84
N ARG A 114 9.35 -12.99 6.51
CA ARG A 114 8.54 -11.84 6.93
C ARG A 114 8.00 -11.09 5.72
N CYS A 115 6.78 -10.62 5.83
CA CYS A 115 6.20 -9.68 4.88
C CYS A 115 7.04 -8.40 4.83
N ARG A 116 7.34 -7.91 3.62
CA ARG A 116 8.15 -6.70 3.42
C ARG A 116 7.32 -5.44 3.66
N LEU A 117 7.95 -4.41 4.24
CA LEU A 117 7.39 -3.07 4.32
C LEU A 117 7.82 -2.28 3.07
N LEU A 118 6.89 -1.93 2.20
CA LEU A 118 7.13 -1.11 1.00
C LEU A 118 7.41 0.36 1.35
N GLY A 119 6.95 0.79 2.50
CA GLY A 119 6.85 2.15 2.99
C GLY A 119 5.43 2.43 3.43
N ALA A 120 5.24 3.49 4.20
CA ALA A 120 3.92 3.86 4.70
C ALA A 120 2.99 4.34 3.57
N HIS A 121 1.72 4.03 3.68
CA HIS A 121 0.65 4.70 2.99
C HIS A 121 0.11 5.80 3.90
N LEU A 122 0.28 7.07 3.53
CA LEU A 122 -0.34 8.19 4.23
C LEU A 122 -1.72 8.44 3.63
N GLU A 123 -2.77 8.06 4.33
CA GLU A 123 -4.15 8.32 3.91
C GLU A 123 -4.61 9.65 4.50
N GLY A 124 -4.46 10.70 3.72
CA GLY A 124 -4.62 12.09 4.13
C GLY A 124 -3.28 12.75 4.53
N PRO A 125 -3.35 13.94 5.12
CA PRO A 125 -4.50 14.66 5.66
C PRO A 125 -5.25 15.54 4.63
N PHE A 126 -4.86 15.56 3.39
CA PHE A 126 -5.38 16.43 2.33
C PHE A 126 -6.65 15.83 1.71
N LEU A 127 -7.68 15.63 2.53
CA LEU A 127 -8.93 14.97 2.17
C LEU A 127 -10.09 15.96 2.16
N ALA A 128 -11.08 15.75 1.31
CA ALA A 128 -12.31 16.54 1.32
C ALA A 128 -13.09 16.27 2.61
N GLU A 129 -13.40 17.31 3.37
CA GLU A 129 -14.15 17.18 4.61
C GLU A 129 -15.48 16.44 4.42
N ALA A 130 -16.20 16.73 3.34
CA ALA A 130 -17.46 16.08 2.99
C ALA A 130 -17.34 14.57 2.71
N ARG A 131 -16.12 14.07 2.50
CA ARG A 131 -15.81 12.66 2.21
C ARG A 131 -14.78 12.08 3.16
N ARG A 132 -14.51 12.75 4.27
CA ARG A 132 -13.49 12.32 5.24
C ARG A 132 -13.73 10.94 5.86
N GLY A 133 -15.00 10.49 5.89
CA GLY A 133 -15.31 9.21 6.53
C GLY A 133 -14.91 9.21 8.02
N ALA A 134 -14.14 8.22 8.43
CA ALA A 134 -13.64 8.07 9.80
C ALA A 134 -12.44 8.97 10.16
N HIS A 135 -11.88 9.72 9.20
CA HIS A 135 -10.73 10.59 9.46
C HIS A 135 -11.12 11.77 10.37
N PRO A 136 -10.37 12.02 11.48
CA PRO A 136 -10.64 13.13 12.39
C PRO A 136 -10.53 14.48 11.69
N ILE A 137 -11.58 15.30 11.79
CA ILE A 137 -11.65 16.61 11.10
C ILE A 137 -10.56 17.57 11.57
N GLU A 138 -10.20 17.51 12.85
CA GLU A 138 -9.19 18.35 13.49
C GLU A 138 -7.77 18.09 12.98
N HIS A 139 -7.57 16.98 12.28
CA HIS A 139 -6.28 16.61 11.70
C HIS A 139 -6.24 16.74 10.17
N LEU A 140 -7.37 17.08 9.53
CA LEU A 140 -7.36 17.45 8.13
C LEU A 140 -6.54 18.72 7.91
N ALA A 141 -5.97 18.86 6.73
CA ALA A 141 -5.17 20.02 6.38
C ALA A 141 -5.43 20.46 4.94
N THR A 142 -5.31 21.75 4.71
CA THR A 142 -5.26 22.29 3.35
C THR A 142 -3.94 21.87 2.70
N PRO A 143 -3.96 21.36 1.44
CA PRO A 143 -2.75 20.99 0.73
C PRO A 143 -1.77 22.18 0.61
N SER A 144 -0.56 22.00 1.07
CA SER A 144 0.54 22.95 0.89
C SER A 144 1.88 22.23 1.07
N LEU A 145 2.95 22.80 0.53
CA LEU A 145 4.31 22.27 0.74
C LEU A 145 4.69 22.29 2.21
N GLU A 146 4.32 23.33 2.94
CA GLU A 146 4.61 23.43 4.36
C GLU A 146 3.93 22.30 5.15
N ALA A 147 2.64 22.08 4.94
CA ALA A 147 1.87 21.02 5.61
C ALA A 147 2.39 19.63 5.24
N LEU A 148 2.85 19.43 4.00
CA LEU A 148 3.50 18.20 3.57
C LEU A 148 4.84 18.01 4.32
N GLU A 149 5.74 19.00 4.26
CA GLU A 149 7.07 18.93 4.86
C GLU A 149 7.05 18.70 6.37
N GLN A 150 6.11 19.32 7.09
CA GLN A 150 5.95 19.09 8.54
C GLN A 150 5.72 17.60 8.86
N ARG A 151 5.10 16.86 7.96
CA ARG A 151 4.77 15.44 8.13
C ARG A 151 5.89 14.51 7.68
N ILE A 152 6.45 14.77 6.48
CA ILE A 152 7.30 13.78 5.80
C ILE A 152 8.80 14.06 5.91
N ARG A 153 9.23 15.27 6.28
CA ARG A 153 10.66 15.66 6.30
C ARG A 153 11.49 14.66 7.12
N GLY A 154 12.51 14.08 6.47
CA GLY A 154 13.38 13.05 7.05
C GLY A 154 12.77 11.63 7.07
N PHE A 155 11.60 11.46 6.46
CA PHE A 155 10.92 10.18 6.27
C PHE A 155 10.51 9.94 4.81
N GLU A 156 11.00 10.71 3.86
CA GLU A 156 10.60 10.63 2.45
C GLU A 156 10.80 9.22 1.88
N SER A 157 11.89 8.55 2.24
CA SER A 157 12.19 7.18 1.82
C SER A 157 11.35 6.10 2.52
N GLU A 158 10.60 6.48 3.55
CA GLU A 158 9.71 5.58 4.31
C GLU A 158 8.27 5.62 3.81
N ILE A 159 7.97 6.40 2.79
CA ILE A 159 6.61 6.60 2.29
C ILE A 159 6.50 6.00 0.89
N ALA A 160 5.59 5.05 0.72
CA ALA A 160 5.29 4.42 -0.56
C ALA A 160 4.25 5.21 -1.36
N LEU A 161 3.20 5.66 -0.68
CA LEU A 161 2.10 6.38 -1.34
C LEU A 161 1.39 7.35 -0.39
N VAL A 162 0.74 8.34 -0.99
CA VAL A 162 -0.09 9.34 -0.30
C VAL A 162 -1.44 9.43 -0.99
N THR A 163 -2.52 9.31 -0.22
CA THR A 163 -3.89 9.55 -0.70
C THR A 163 -4.30 10.98 -0.41
N LEU A 164 -4.85 11.65 -1.43
CA LEU A 164 -5.36 13.01 -1.32
C LEU A 164 -6.58 13.27 -2.22
N ALA A 165 -7.32 14.34 -1.93
CA ALA A 165 -8.42 14.86 -2.72
C ALA A 165 -7.88 15.91 -3.71
N PRO A 166 -7.96 15.66 -5.03
CA PRO A 166 -7.30 16.51 -6.04
C PRO A 166 -7.99 17.85 -6.27
N GLU A 167 -9.25 17.98 -5.89
CA GLU A 167 -10.03 19.23 -6.01
C GLU A 167 -9.67 20.30 -4.98
N LEU A 168 -8.92 19.94 -3.95
CA LEU A 168 -8.53 20.89 -2.91
C LEU A 168 -7.49 21.88 -3.44
N ALA A 169 -7.66 23.14 -3.08
CA ALA A 169 -6.69 24.19 -3.46
C ALA A 169 -5.27 23.83 -2.96
N GLY A 170 -4.28 23.86 -3.86
CA GLY A 170 -2.90 23.49 -3.58
C GLY A 170 -2.58 22.00 -3.72
N ALA A 171 -3.56 21.15 -4.07
CA ALA A 171 -3.34 19.73 -4.28
C ALA A 171 -2.34 19.47 -5.43
N ASP A 172 -2.40 20.25 -6.49
CA ASP A 172 -1.49 20.21 -7.65
C ASP A 172 -0.02 20.37 -7.25
N VAL A 173 0.25 21.33 -6.36
CA VAL A 173 1.61 21.58 -5.82
C VAL A 173 2.09 20.40 -5.00
N VAL A 174 1.21 19.82 -4.15
CA VAL A 174 1.53 18.64 -3.34
C VAL A 174 1.76 17.41 -4.22
N ILE A 175 0.92 17.17 -5.22
CA ILE A 175 1.08 16.08 -6.20
C ILE A 175 2.45 16.19 -6.87
N SER A 176 2.80 17.35 -7.39
CA SER A 176 4.09 17.60 -8.03
C SER A 176 5.26 17.29 -7.09
N ALA A 177 5.20 17.78 -5.85
CA ALA A 177 6.24 17.58 -4.85
C ALA A 177 6.42 16.12 -4.44
N LEU A 178 5.35 15.34 -4.30
CA LEU A 178 5.38 13.90 -4.01
C LEU A 178 6.01 13.13 -5.17
N ARG A 179 5.60 13.43 -6.40
CA ARG A 179 6.15 12.77 -7.59
C ARG A 179 7.64 13.01 -7.78
N GLN A 180 8.12 14.24 -7.55
CA GLN A 180 9.56 14.56 -7.58
C GLN A 180 10.37 13.74 -6.58
N ARG A 181 9.73 13.24 -5.51
CA ARG A 181 10.32 12.35 -4.51
C ARG A 181 10.10 10.86 -4.80
N ASN A 182 9.54 10.51 -5.96
CA ASN A 182 9.14 9.15 -6.32
C ASN A 182 8.13 8.52 -5.34
N ILE A 183 7.30 9.33 -4.70
CA ILE A 183 6.20 8.87 -3.86
C ILE A 183 4.95 8.76 -4.75
N THR A 184 4.31 7.60 -4.71
CA THR A 184 3.07 7.37 -5.47
C THR A 184 1.94 8.23 -4.90
N VAL A 185 1.13 8.80 -5.78
CA VAL A 185 -0.06 9.56 -5.39
C VAL A 185 -1.30 8.78 -5.79
N ALA A 186 -2.23 8.65 -4.84
CA ALA A 186 -3.55 8.08 -5.04
C ALA A 186 -4.65 9.14 -4.80
N LEU A 187 -5.74 9.06 -5.56
CA LEU A 187 -6.94 9.85 -5.29
C LEU A 187 -7.87 9.09 -4.35
N GLY A 188 -8.40 9.77 -3.36
CA GLY A 188 -9.39 9.22 -2.45
C GLY A 188 -9.99 10.28 -1.55
N HIS A 189 -11.07 9.95 -0.87
CA HIS A 189 -11.79 10.86 0.05
C HIS A 189 -12.07 12.23 -0.60
N SER A 190 -12.71 12.21 -1.77
CA SER A 190 -12.77 13.31 -2.72
C SER A 190 -14.21 13.56 -3.18
N VAL A 191 -14.52 14.80 -3.49
CA VAL A 191 -15.73 15.22 -4.23
C VAL A 191 -15.40 15.67 -5.64
N ALA A 192 -14.20 15.34 -6.13
CA ALA A 192 -13.73 15.73 -7.46
C ALA A 192 -14.71 15.31 -8.55
N LYS A 193 -14.89 16.19 -9.52
CA LYS A 193 -15.54 15.89 -10.77
C LYS A 193 -14.60 15.17 -11.72
N ALA A 194 -15.13 14.50 -12.72
CA ALA A 194 -14.33 13.76 -13.72
C ALA A 194 -13.18 14.57 -14.31
N GLU A 195 -13.41 15.86 -14.59
CA GLU A 195 -12.38 16.75 -15.14
C GLU A 195 -11.22 16.98 -14.17
N GLN A 196 -11.51 17.23 -12.90
CA GLN A 196 -10.49 17.42 -11.86
C GLN A 196 -9.68 16.13 -11.63
N ALA A 197 -10.35 14.98 -11.63
CA ALA A 197 -9.68 13.68 -11.53
C ALA A 197 -8.79 13.43 -12.76
N ARG A 198 -9.27 13.73 -13.98
CA ARG A 198 -8.47 13.60 -15.23
C ARG A 198 -7.22 14.46 -15.16
N GLN A 199 -7.34 15.73 -14.79
CA GLN A 199 -6.19 16.63 -14.63
C GLN A 199 -5.17 16.10 -13.62
N ALA A 200 -5.62 15.52 -12.51
CA ALA A 200 -4.73 14.90 -11.55
C ALA A 200 -3.98 13.67 -12.12
N PHE A 201 -4.66 12.82 -12.90
CA PHE A 201 -3.99 11.72 -13.61
C PHE A 201 -2.99 12.22 -14.65
N GLU A 202 -3.30 13.28 -15.38
CA GLU A 202 -2.37 13.92 -16.33
C GLU A 202 -1.14 14.48 -15.61
N GLN A 203 -1.29 14.96 -14.38
CA GLN A 203 -0.18 15.33 -13.49
C GLN A 203 0.60 14.13 -12.96
N GLY A 204 0.12 12.88 -13.21
CA GLY A 204 0.78 11.63 -12.92
C GLY A 204 0.39 10.99 -11.60
N VAL A 205 -0.78 11.28 -11.10
CA VAL A 205 -1.44 10.39 -10.13
C VAL A 205 -1.60 9.02 -10.78
N GLY A 206 -1.32 7.94 -10.05
CA GLY A 206 -1.29 6.59 -10.61
C GLY A 206 -2.33 5.64 -10.02
N MET A 207 -3.07 6.06 -8.98
CA MET A 207 -3.93 5.16 -8.23
C MET A 207 -5.22 5.82 -7.76
N LEU A 208 -6.21 4.98 -7.46
CA LEU A 208 -7.41 5.32 -6.68
C LEU A 208 -7.40 4.52 -5.38
N THR A 209 -7.61 5.19 -4.26
CA THR A 209 -7.83 4.55 -2.96
C THR A 209 -9.28 4.10 -2.88
N HIS A 210 -9.51 2.81 -2.55
CA HIS A 210 -10.84 2.19 -2.40
C HIS A 210 -11.92 2.80 -3.31
N ALA A 211 -11.68 2.70 -4.64
CA ALA A 211 -12.58 3.24 -5.67
C ALA A 211 -14.06 2.95 -5.37
N PHE A 212 -14.92 3.92 -5.61
CA PHE A 212 -16.36 3.95 -5.30
C PHE A 212 -16.71 4.15 -3.83
N ASN A 213 -15.73 4.15 -2.91
CA ASN A 213 -15.95 4.49 -1.50
C ASN A 213 -15.39 5.89 -1.18
N ALA A 214 -16.06 6.63 -0.31
CA ALA A 214 -15.69 8.00 0.07
C ALA A 214 -15.50 8.95 -1.15
N MET A 215 -16.30 8.77 -2.19
CA MET A 215 -16.34 9.61 -3.40
C MET A 215 -17.79 9.74 -3.91
N PRO A 216 -18.09 10.62 -4.90
CA PRO A 216 -19.39 10.70 -5.50
C PRO A 216 -19.83 9.35 -6.08
N GLY A 217 -21.07 8.96 -5.82
CA GLY A 217 -21.66 7.77 -6.40
C GLY A 217 -21.94 7.94 -7.89
N LEU A 218 -22.01 6.81 -8.61
CA LEU A 218 -22.51 6.81 -9.99
C LEU A 218 -23.98 7.19 -10.01
N HIS A 219 -24.31 8.18 -10.81
CA HIS A 219 -25.70 8.60 -11.01
C HIS A 219 -26.00 8.65 -12.50
N HIS A 220 -27.05 7.98 -12.95
CA HIS A 220 -27.38 7.82 -14.37
C HIS A 220 -27.83 9.12 -15.06
N ARG A 221 -28.03 10.20 -14.31
CA ARG A 221 -28.41 11.55 -14.80
C ARG A 221 -27.35 12.61 -14.50
N ALA A 222 -26.16 12.24 -14.11
CA ALA A 222 -25.05 13.19 -13.84
C ALA A 222 -24.21 13.37 -15.06
#